data_04b10a49b41d1a17e44219ca38f415ce
#
_entry.id   04b10a49b41d1a17e44219ca38f415ce
#
_cell.length_a   1.000
_cell.length_b   1.000
_cell.length_c   1.000
_cell.angle_alpha   90.00
_cell.angle_beta   90.00
_cell.angle_gamma   90.00
#
_symmetry.space_group_name_H-M   'P 1'
#
loop_
_entity.id
_entity.type
_entity.pdbx_description
1 polymer ?
#
loop_
_entity_poly.entity_id
_entity_poly.type
_entity_poly.pdbx_seq_one_letter_code
_entity_poly.pdbx_strand_id
1 'polypeptide(L)'
;MLESRDLTKKFGSKVAVNRMTLRLEPGHVYGMLGPNGSGKTTWMKMAAGLMKPTEGEVWFDGEKVGLNSRARVAYMSTEPYFYAWMTPALAGKYYRDFFRDFSMERFEKQLESMQLDKNMKITAMSTGMAAKLKIAITMARDADVWMLDEPFNGIDLLARDAIRDSILSSMREDKILLLSSHLVEEMEAIADQAVFIRQGNLIETRDVKEMLEAGTTLADRYREIYAGMEGA
;
A
#
# COMPACT_ATOMS: atom_id res chain seq x y z
N MET A 1 -2.82 -14.00 -7.69
CA MET A 1 -1.35 -13.87 -7.63
C MET A 1 -0.88 -12.67 -8.43
N LEU A 2 -0.04 -11.82 -7.86
CA LEU A 2 0.59 -10.68 -8.53
C LEU A 2 2.12 -10.91 -8.58
N GLU A 3 2.72 -10.78 -9.77
CA GLU A 3 4.14 -11.07 -9.97
C GLU A 3 4.81 -9.99 -10.83
N SER A 4 5.97 -9.49 -10.40
CA SER A 4 6.89 -8.73 -11.25
C SER A 4 8.06 -9.60 -11.68
N ARG A 5 8.50 -9.46 -12.95
CA ARG A 5 9.61 -10.20 -13.53
C ARG A 5 10.64 -9.24 -14.11
N ASP A 6 11.85 -9.24 -13.55
CA ASP A 6 12.96 -8.36 -13.93
C ASP A 6 12.56 -6.88 -14.07
N LEU A 7 11.63 -6.44 -13.21
CA LEU A 7 10.99 -5.14 -13.32
C LEU A 7 12.00 -4.01 -13.09
N THR A 8 12.13 -3.13 -14.07
CA THR A 8 13.07 -2.03 -14.03
C THR A 8 12.38 -0.71 -14.37
N LYS A 9 12.70 0.34 -13.60
CA LYS A 9 12.29 1.72 -13.89
C LYS A 9 13.45 2.67 -13.79
N LYS A 10 13.69 3.38 -14.90
CA LYS A 10 14.69 4.44 -15.01
C LYS A 10 13.99 5.80 -15.22
N PHE A 11 14.49 6.84 -14.55
CA PHE A 11 14.14 8.24 -14.77
C PHE A 11 15.42 8.99 -15.16
N GLY A 12 15.63 9.20 -16.45
CA GLY A 12 16.92 9.66 -16.97
C GLY A 12 18.03 8.68 -16.58
N SER A 13 19.05 9.17 -15.88
CA SER A 13 20.19 8.35 -15.40
C SER A 13 19.88 7.60 -14.08
N LYS A 14 18.83 7.98 -13.36
CA LYS A 14 18.49 7.37 -12.06
C LYS A 14 17.70 6.09 -12.26
N VAL A 15 18.20 4.97 -11.72
CA VAL A 15 17.48 3.70 -11.63
C VAL A 15 16.69 3.70 -10.31
N ALA A 16 15.35 3.74 -10.40
CA ALA A 16 14.48 3.75 -9.23
C ALA A 16 14.04 2.34 -8.80
N VAL A 17 13.92 1.42 -9.75
CA VAL A 17 13.69 -0.03 -9.53
C VAL A 17 14.61 -0.77 -10.51
N ASN A 18 15.33 -1.76 -10.00
CA ASN A 18 16.38 -2.47 -10.74
C ASN A 18 16.12 -3.97 -10.75
N ARG A 19 15.67 -4.51 -11.88
CA ARG A 19 15.42 -5.93 -12.16
C ARG A 19 14.71 -6.68 -11.01
N MET A 20 13.70 -6.04 -10.42
CA MET A 20 13.01 -6.58 -9.26
C MET A 20 12.04 -7.68 -9.67
N THR A 21 12.27 -8.91 -9.22
CA THR A 21 11.37 -10.05 -9.34
C THR A 21 10.75 -10.28 -7.96
N LEU A 22 9.44 -10.10 -7.84
CA LEU A 22 8.68 -10.24 -6.59
C LEU A 22 7.34 -10.87 -6.90
N ARG A 23 6.95 -11.85 -6.10
CA ARG A 23 5.69 -12.57 -6.20
C ARG A 23 4.89 -12.40 -4.92
N LEU A 24 3.63 -11.99 -5.07
CA LEU A 24 2.67 -11.82 -3.99
C LEU A 24 1.50 -12.78 -4.18
N GLU A 25 1.28 -13.63 -3.19
CA GLU A 25 0.20 -14.62 -3.19
C GLU A 25 -1.04 -14.07 -2.48
N PRO A 26 -2.25 -14.54 -2.86
CA PRO A 26 -3.46 -14.23 -2.11
C PRO A 26 -3.40 -14.75 -0.67
N GLY A 27 -4.20 -14.15 0.21
CA GLY A 27 -4.32 -14.54 1.61
C GLY A 27 -3.29 -13.90 2.53
N HIS A 28 -2.38 -13.08 2.00
CA HIS A 28 -1.30 -12.49 2.78
C HIS A 28 -1.34 -10.96 2.82
N VAL A 29 -0.84 -10.43 3.95
CA VAL A 29 -0.54 -9.02 4.16
C VAL A 29 0.96 -8.82 4.01
N TYR A 30 1.37 -8.10 2.99
CA TYR A 30 2.78 -7.79 2.71
C TYR A 30 3.15 -6.40 3.22
N GLY A 31 4.19 -6.32 4.05
CA GLY A 31 4.83 -5.07 4.45
C GLY A 31 6.06 -4.79 3.57
N MET A 32 5.99 -3.80 2.68
CA MET A 32 7.10 -3.38 1.84
C MET A 32 7.93 -2.31 2.55
N LEU A 33 9.10 -2.69 3.01
CA LEU A 33 9.97 -1.92 3.90
C LEU A 33 11.20 -1.36 3.18
N GLY A 34 11.58 -0.16 3.55
CA GLY A 34 12.78 0.49 3.07
C GLY A 34 12.73 2.00 3.26
N PRO A 35 13.89 2.68 3.26
CA PRO A 35 13.97 4.13 3.43
C PRO A 35 13.28 4.87 2.27
N ASN A 36 13.09 6.17 2.46
CA ASN A 36 12.58 7.03 1.41
C ASN A 36 13.50 6.97 0.18
N GLY A 37 12.89 6.89 -1.01
CA GLY A 37 13.64 6.75 -2.25
C GLY A 37 14.15 5.33 -2.57
N SER A 38 13.85 4.31 -1.76
CA SER A 38 14.26 2.91 -2.02
C SER A 38 13.54 2.26 -3.22
N GLY A 39 12.47 2.87 -3.76
CA GLY A 39 11.74 2.37 -4.92
C GLY A 39 10.34 1.82 -4.66
N LYS A 40 9.86 1.77 -3.40
CA LYS A 40 8.54 1.22 -2.99
C LYS A 40 7.39 1.77 -3.84
N THR A 41 7.15 3.07 -3.77
CA THR A 41 6.10 3.76 -4.55
C THR A 41 6.22 3.52 -6.05
N THR A 42 7.44 3.51 -6.58
CA THR A 42 7.68 3.28 -8.01
C THR A 42 7.29 1.87 -8.41
N TRP A 43 7.67 0.87 -7.61
CA TRP A 43 7.29 -0.52 -7.82
C TRP A 43 5.76 -0.68 -7.75
N MET A 44 5.12 -0.16 -6.70
CA MET A 44 3.66 -0.22 -6.51
C MET A 44 2.90 0.43 -7.67
N LYS A 45 3.33 1.60 -8.15
CA LYS A 45 2.71 2.27 -9.31
C LYS A 45 2.83 1.43 -10.60
N MET A 46 3.95 0.72 -10.79
CA MET A 46 4.10 -0.20 -11.93
C MET A 46 3.21 -1.44 -11.76
N ALA A 47 3.19 -2.03 -10.57
CA ALA A 47 2.37 -3.20 -10.24
C ALA A 47 0.87 -2.90 -10.36
N ALA A 48 0.43 -1.69 -9.98
CA ALA A 48 -0.94 -1.23 -10.18
C ALA A 48 -1.25 -0.84 -11.65
N GLY A 49 -0.29 -0.93 -12.56
CA GLY A 49 -0.45 -0.53 -13.95
C GLY A 49 -0.59 0.99 -14.19
N LEU A 50 -0.25 1.80 -13.18
CA LEU A 50 -0.30 3.27 -13.25
C LEU A 50 0.96 3.87 -13.85
N MET A 51 2.04 3.09 -13.92
CA MET A 51 3.32 3.50 -14.49
C MET A 51 3.87 2.40 -15.39
N LYS A 52 4.31 2.77 -16.60
CA LYS A 52 4.94 1.82 -17.51
C LYS A 52 6.38 1.54 -17.04
N PRO A 53 6.80 0.27 -16.92
CA PRO A 53 8.19 -0.08 -16.67
C PRO A 53 9.08 0.33 -17.85
N THR A 54 10.40 0.48 -17.60
CA THR A 54 11.40 0.65 -18.65
C THR A 54 11.77 -0.71 -19.24
N GLU A 55 11.90 -1.73 -18.39
CA GLU A 55 12.21 -3.12 -18.76
C GLU A 55 11.44 -4.05 -17.81
N GLY A 56 11.27 -5.31 -18.20
CA GLY A 56 10.53 -6.29 -17.43
C GLY A 56 9.01 -6.14 -17.52
N GLU A 57 8.29 -6.94 -16.75
CA GLU A 57 6.85 -7.07 -16.86
C GLU A 57 6.21 -7.29 -15.50
N VAL A 58 4.91 -6.94 -15.39
CA VAL A 58 4.06 -7.30 -14.25
C VAL A 58 2.92 -8.18 -14.75
N TRP A 59 2.66 -9.25 -14.02
CA TRP A 59 1.62 -10.24 -14.30
C TRP A 59 0.63 -10.31 -13.14
N PHE A 60 -0.64 -10.42 -13.46
CA PHE A 60 -1.70 -10.63 -12.48
C PHE A 60 -2.59 -11.79 -12.95
N ASP A 61 -2.67 -12.84 -12.13
CA ASP A 61 -3.41 -14.09 -12.42
C ASP A 61 -3.08 -14.69 -13.80
N GLY A 62 -1.80 -14.66 -14.18
CA GLY A 62 -1.34 -15.21 -15.45
C GLY A 62 -1.51 -14.30 -16.66
N GLU A 63 -2.07 -13.11 -16.49
CA GLU A 63 -2.19 -12.09 -17.53
C GLU A 63 -1.25 -10.92 -17.28
N LYS A 64 -0.71 -10.34 -18.33
CA LYS A 64 0.09 -9.11 -18.21
C LYS A 64 -0.77 -7.96 -17.73
N VAL A 65 -0.25 -7.20 -16.75
CA VAL A 65 -0.95 -6.04 -16.20
C VAL A 65 -1.35 -5.04 -17.30
N GLY A 66 -2.64 -4.73 -17.37
CA GLY A 66 -3.25 -3.88 -18.39
C GLY A 66 -4.58 -3.28 -17.90
N LEU A 67 -5.49 -2.99 -18.83
CA LEU A 67 -6.79 -2.38 -18.50
C LEU A 67 -7.64 -3.26 -17.56
N ASN A 68 -7.69 -4.57 -17.81
CA ASN A 68 -8.50 -5.50 -17.03
C ASN A 68 -7.98 -5.63 -15.59
N SER A 69 -6.67 -5.75 -15.40
CA SER A 69 -6.08 -5.87 -14.07
C SER A 69 -6.20 -4.58 -13.24
N ARG A 70 -6.18 -3.38 -13.90
CA ARG A 70 -6.39 -2.11 -13.18
C ARG A 70 -7.74 -2.02 -12.49
N ALA A 71 -8.78 -2.63 -13.06
CA ALA A 71 -10.09 -2.67 -12.44
C ALA A 71 -10.10 -3.49 -11.14
N ARG A 72 -9.17 -4.45 -11.01
CA ARG A 72 -9.03 -5.38 -9.88
C ARG A 72 -8.01 -4.95 -8.82
N VAL A 73 -7.33 -3.81 -9.03
CA VAL A 73 -6.34 -3.25 -8.10
C VAL A 73 -6.84 -1.92 -7.54
N ALA A 74 -6.86 -1.80 -6.22
CA ALA A 74 -7.11 -0.54 -5.53
C ALA A 74 -5.79 0.01 -4.99
N TYR A 75 -5.36 1.17 -5.51
CA TYR A 75 -4.11 1.81 -5.11
C TYR A 75 -4.38 3.14 -4.39
N MET A 76 -3.87 3.24 -3.17
CA MET A 76 -3.85 4.47 -2.38
C MET A 76 -2.52 5.18 -2.57
N SER A 77 -2.53 6.37 -3.17
CA SER A 77 -1.33 7.21 -3.33
C SER A 77 -1.03 8.02 -2.08
N THR A 78 0.26 8.30 -1.84
CA THR A 78 0.69 9.31 -0.86
C THR A 78 0.23 10.71 -1.26
N GLU A 79 0.17 11.00 -2.55
CA GLU A 79 -0.23 12.31 -3.09
C GLU A 79 -1.73 12.60 -2.82
N PRO A 80 -2.12 13.88 -2.63
CA PRO A 80 -3.53 14.27 -2.59
C PRO A 80 -4.22 13.98 -3.93
N TYR A 81 -5.41 13.39 -3.90
CA TYR A 81 -6.19 13.10 -5.12
C TYR A 81 -7.68 13.43 -5.00
N PHE A 82 -8.08 14.08 -3.90
CA PHE A 82 -9.43 14.63 -3.77
C PHE A 82 -9.49 16.07 -4.19
N TYR A 83 -10.58 16.49 -4.80
CA TYR A 83 -10.80 17.89 -5.09
C TYR A 83 -11.11 18.69 -3.82
N ALA A 84 -10.61 19.92 -3.74
CA ALA A 84 -10.74 20.78 -2.58
C ALA A 84 -12.20 21.07 -2.16
N TRP A 85 -13.13 21.05 -3.10
CA TRP A 85 -14.56 21.29 -2.86
C TRP A 85 -15.33 20.06 -2.36
N MET A 86 -14.75 18.87 -2.42
CA MET A 86 -15.41 17.62 -2.01
C MET A 86 -15.58 17.53 -0.49
N THR A 87 -16.56 16.72 -0.11
CA THR A 87 -16.71 16.10 1.22
C THR A 87 -16.50 14.59 1.10
N PRO A 88 -16.29 13.82 2.18
CA PRO A 88 -16.24 12.36 2.11
C PRO A 88 -17.46 11.76 1.42
N ALA A 89 -18.68 12.27 1.71
CA ALA A 89 -19.89 11.81 1.05
C ALA A 89 -19.87 12.00 -0.47
N LEU A 90 -19.36 13.14 -0.95
CA LEU A 90 -19.19 13.39 -2.38
C LEU A 90 -18.08 12.53 -3.00
N ALA A 91 -16.96 12.35 -2.29
CA ALA A 91 -15.90 11.46 -2.73
C ALA A 91 -16.39 10.02 -2.88
N GLY A 92 -17.15 9.49 -1.91
CA GLY A 92 -17.75 8.16 -2.01
C GLY A 92 -18.69 8.01 -3.22
N LYS A 93 -19.56 9.00 -3.49
CA LYS A 93 -20.42 9.01 -4.69
C LYS A 93 -19.60 9.01 -5.98
N TYR A 94 -18.53 9.84 -6.04
CA TYR A 94 -17.62 9.92 -7.17
C TYR A 94 -16.97 8.55 -7.45
N TYR A 95 -16.43 7.90 -6.41
CA TYR A 95 -15.81 6.58 -6.57
C TYR A 95 -16.81 5.50 -6.98
N ARG A 96 -18.01 5.48 -6.42
CA ARG A 96 -19.08 4.57 -6.84
C ARG A 96 -19.43 4.71 -8.33
N ASP A 97 -19.41 5.91 -8.86
CA ASP A 97 -19.76 6.17 -10.26
C ASP A 97 -18.64 5.72 -11.23
N PHE A 98 -17.37 5.64 -10.77
CA PHE A 98 -16.23 5.19 -11.58
C PHE A 98 -15.84 3.73 -11.36
N PHE A 99 -16.07 3.17 -10.17
CA PHE A 99 -15.66 1.82 -9.81
C PHE A 99 -16.88 0.95 -9.50
N ARG A 100 -17.14 -0.04 -10.36
CA ARG A 100 -18.29 -0.96 -10.20
C ARG A 100 -18.20 -1.82 -8.94
N ASP A 101 -17.00 -2.06 -8.45
CA ASP A 101 -16.66 -2.83 -7.26
C ASP A 101 -16.65 -1.98 -5.97
N PHE A 102 -17.02 -0.68 -6.05
CA PHE A 102 -17.08 0.20 -4.88
C PHE A 102 -18.37 0.00 -4.08
N SER A 103 -18.23 -0.28 -2.79
CA SER A 103 -19.35 -0.44 -1.86
C SER A 103 -19.54 0.81 -1.00
N MET A 104 -20.66 1.51 -1.20
CA MET A 104 -21.03 2.64 -0.33
C MET A 104 -21.23 2.20 1.11
N GLU A 105 -21.80 1.01 1.35
CA GLU A 105 -22.01 0.47 2.70
C GLU A 105 -20.66 0.27 3.42
N ARG A 106 -19.67 -0.36 2.76
CA ARG A 106 -18.32 -0.52 3.33
C ARG A 106 -17.69 0.84 3.59
N PHE A 107 -17.84 1.78 2.66
CA PHE A 107 -17.28 3.12 2.81
C PHE A 107 -17.85 3.86 4.02
N GLU A 108 -19.17 3.84 4.20
CA GLU A 108 -19.84 4.49 5.34
C GLU A 108 -19.41 3.84 6.67
N LYS A 109 -19.33 2.51 6.74
CA LYS A 109 -18.80 1.80 7.91
C LYS A 109 -17.35 2.19 8.23
N GLN A 110 -16.52 2.35 7.21
CA GLN A 110 -15.14 2.82 7.38
C GLN A 110 -15.07 4.25 7.92
N LEU A 111 -15.92 5.15 7.41
CA LEU A 111 -16.00 6.52 7.94
C LEU A 111 -16.41 6.55 9.40
N GLU A 112 -17.41 5.74 9.79
CA GLU A 112 -17.86 5.62 11.17
C GLU A 112 -16.76 5.08 12.09
N SER A 113 -16.11 3.97 11.72
CA SER A 113 -15.05 3.36 12.51
C SER A 113 -13.84 4.31 12.71
N MET A 114 -13.56 5.13 11.72
CA MET A 114 -12.47 6.12 11.76
C MET A 114 -12.91 7.50 12.32
N GLN A 115 -14.17 7.63 12.73
CA GLN A 115 -14.77 8.86 13.29
C GLN A 115 -14.63 10.06 12.33
N LEU A 116 -14.87 9.86 11.05
CA LEU A 116 -14.82 10.89 10.02
C LEU A 116 -16.22 11.43 9.71
N ASP A 117 -16.39 12.75 9.86
CA ASP A 117 -17.62 13.42 9.44
C ASP A 117 -17.73 13.43 7.90
N LYS A 118 -18.76 12.76 7.39
CA LYS A 118 -19.00 12.65 5.95
C LYS A 118 -19.35 13.97 5.25
N ASN A 119 -19.70 15.01 6.00
CA ASN A 119 -20.09 16.33 5.49
C ASN A 119 -18.98 17.39 5.63
N MET A 120 -17.89 17.07 6.33
CA MET A 120 -16.75 17.98 6.47
C MET A 120 -16.10 18.25 5.11
N LYS A 121 -15.73 19.48 4.80
CA LYS A 121 -14.96 19.79 3.60
C LYS A 121 -13.56 19.18 3.71
N ILE A 122 -13.05 18.57 2.64
CA ILE A 122 -11.71 17.99 2.61
C ILE A 122 -10.63 19.03 2.92
N THR A 123 -10.83 20.28 2.52
CA THR A 123 -9.92 21.40 2.87
C THR A 123 -9.86 21.73 4.37
N ALA A 124 -10.83 21.29 5.16
CA ALA A 124 -10.85 21.49 6.61
C ALA A 124 -10.27 20.28 7.37
N MET A 125 -9.88 19.22 6.68
CA MET A 125 -9.33 18.02 7.29
C MET A 125 -7.87 18.22 7.68
N SER A 126 -7.48 17.66 8.82
CA SER A 126 -6.07 17.46 9.15
C SER A 126 -5.43 16.43 8.21
N THR A 127 -4.10 16.38 8.18
CA THR A 127 -3.35 15.37 7.40
C THR A 127 -3.78 13.95 7.78
N GLY A 128 -3.95 13.67 9.09
CA GLY A 128 -4.42 12.37 9.57
C GLY A 128 -5.85 12.05 9.13
N MET A 129 -6.76 13.02 9.16
CA MET A 129 -8.13 12.83 8.67
C MET A 129 -8.16 12.56 7.16
N ALA A 130 -7.33 13.26 6.38
CA ALA A 130 -7.20 13.01 4.95
C ALA A 130 -6.62 11.62 4.65
N ALA A 131 -5.65 11.15 5.44
CA ALA A 131 -5.11 9.79 5.32
C ALA A 131 -6.18 8.74 5.64
N LYS A 132 -6.95 8.90 6.72
CA LYS A 132 -8.09 8.04 7.07
C LYS A 132 -9.11 7.96 5.92
N LEU A 133 -9.47 9.10 5.30
CA LEU A 133 -10.38 9.13 4.17
C LEU A 133 -9.82 8.36 2.96
N LYS A 134 -8.53 8.48 2.67
CA LYS A 134 -7.87 7.72 1.60
C LYS A 134 -7.95 6.21 1.84
N ILE A 135 -7.70 5.77 3.07
CA ILE A 135 -7.81 4.35 3.46
C ILE A 135 -9.25 3.90 3.30
N ALA A 136 -10.22 4.63 3.87
CA ALA A 136 -11.64 4.29 3.81
C ALA A 136 -12.13 4.10 2.37
N ILE A 137 -11.78 5.02 1.48
CA ILE A 137 -12.24 4.98 0.09
C ILE A 137 -11.55 3.86 -0.71
N THR A 138 -10.27 3.56 -0.42
CA THR A 138 -9.53 2.48 -1.08
C THR A 138 -10.04 1.11 -0.64
N MET A 139 -10.25 0.92 0.67
CA MET A 139 -10.73 -0.35 1.23
C MET A 139 -12.23 -0.61 0.96
N ALA A 140 -12.99 0.42 0.56
CA ALA A 140 -14.39 0.27 0.14
C ALA A 140 -14.54 -0.41 -1.23
N ARG A 141 -13.47 -0.54 -2.03
CA ARG A 141 -13.45 -1.30 -3.26
C ARG A 141 -13.34 -2.80 -2.97
N ASP A 142 -14.05 -3.64 -3.72
CA ASP A 142 -13.90 -5.10 -3.69
C ASP A 142 -12.79 -5.57 -4.64
N ALA A 143 -11.64 -4.92 -4.56
CA ALA A 143 -10.48 -5.26 -5.36
C ALA A 143 -9.87 -6.59 -4.93
N ASP A 144 -9.12 -7.24 -5.82
CA ASP A 144 -8.36 -8.45 -5.50
C ASP A 144 -7.01 -8.11 -4.88
N VAL A 145 -6.51 -6.90 -5.17
CA VAL A 145 -5.26 -6.38 -4.62
C VAL A 145 -5.51 -4.98 -4.07
N TRP A 146 -5.25 -4.79 -2.79
CA TRP A 146 -5.15 -3.47 -2.18
C TRP A 146 -3.68 -3.10 -2.00
N MET A 147 -3.32 -1.92 -2.47
CA MET A 147 -1.98 -1.36 -2.31
C MET A 147 -2.09 -0.02 -1.59
N LEU A 148 -1.60 0.07 -0.36
CA LEU A 148 -1.63 1.28 0.46
C LEU A 148 -0.20 1.85 0.59
N ASP A 149 0.05 2.98 -0.05
CA ASP A 149 1.37 3.61 -0.04
C ASP A 149 1.48 4.58 1.14
N GLU A 150 2.33 4.25 2.13
CA GLU A 150 2.55 4.97 3.40
C GLU A 150 1.22 5.29 4.14
N PRO A 151 0.34 4.30 4.42
CA PRO A 151 -1.02 4.58 4.93
C PRO A 151 -1.04 5.22 6.31
N PHE A 152 -0.03 5.01 7.15
CA PHE A 152 0.04 5.53 8.52
C PHE A 152 0.73 6.90 8.63
N ASN A 153 1.18 7.45 7.51
CA ASN A 153 1.89 8.72 7.53
C ASN A 153 0.95 9.87 7.91
N GLY A 154 1.34 10.65 8.93
CA GLY A 154 0.56 11.76 9.46
C GLY A 154 -0.64 11.36 10.34
N ILE A 155 -0.75 10.08 10.69
CA ILE A 155 -1.76 9.56 11.62
C ILE A 155 -1.16 9.48 13.02
N ASP A 156 -1.90 9.96 14.01
CA ASP A 156 -1.51 9.85 15.42
C ASP A 156 -1.51 8.39 15.90
N LEU A 157 -0.69 8.10 16.90
CA LEU A 157 -0.46 6.74 17.39
C LEU A 157 -1.76 6.03 17.82
N LEU A 158 -2.64 6.75 18.52
CA LEU A 158 -3.90 6.15 19.03
C LEU A 158 -4.86 5.79 17.89
N ALA A 159 -4.83 6.53 16.80
CA ALA A 159 -5.68 6.25 15.64
C ALA A 159 -5.13 5.11 14.77
N ARG A 160 -3.84 4.79 14.84
CA ARG A 160 -3.23 3.73 14.02
C ARG A 160 -3.78 2.35 14.35
N ASP A 161 -3.99 2.05 15.62
CA ASP A 161 -4.55 0.76 16.05
C ASP A 161 -5.94 0.53 15.46
N ALA A 162 -6.84 1.50 15.55
CA ALA A 162 -8.17 1.39 14.98
C ALA A 162 -8.16 1.23 13.45
N ILE A 163 -7.22 1.90 12.77
CA ILE A 163 -7.04 1.79 11.32
C ILE A 163 -6.50 0.42 10.95
N ARG A 164 -5.48 -0.07 11.68
CA ARG A 164 -4.93 -1.40 11.49
C ARG A 164 -6.01 -2.47 11.60
N ASP A 165 -6.81 -2.43 12.68
CA ASP A 165 -7.89 -3.38 12.92
C ASP A 165 -8.94 -3.31 11.80
N SER A 166 -9.27 -2.11 11.32
CA SER A 166 -10.18 -1.89 10.19
C SER A 166 -9.63 -2.48 8.89
N ILE A 167 -8.34 -2.33 8.62
CA ILE A 167 -7.67 -2.92 7.45
C ILE A 167 -7.69 -4.44 7.54
N LEU A 168 -7.25 -5.00 8.67
CA LEU A 168 -7.17 -6.44 8.89
C LEU A 168 -8.53 -7.12 8.83
N SER A 169 -9.58 -6.50 9.39
CA SER A 169 -10.95 -7.04 9.33
C SER A 169 -11.51 -7.11 7.91
N SER A 170 -10.92 -6.40 6.96
CA SER A 170 -11.30 -6.41 5.54
C SER A 170 -10.58 -7.49 4.73
N MET A 171 -9.51 -8.11 5.31
CA MET A 171 -8.75 -9.16 4.63
C MET A 171 -9.55 -10.45 4.47
N ARG A 172 -9.30 -11.12 3.35
CA ARG A 172 -9.85 -12.45 3.02
C ARG A 172 -8.77 -13.27 2.33
N GLU A 173 -8.92 -14.59 2.38
CA GLU A 173 -7.95 -15.55 1.82
C GLU A 173 -7.74 -15.41 0.29
N ASP A 174 -8.69 -14.82 -0.42
CA ASP A 174 -8.62 -14.58 -1.86
C ASP A 174 -7.98 -13.24 -2.24
N LYS A 175 -7.60 -12.40 -1.28
CA LYS A 175 -7.10 -11.03 -1.49
C LYS A 175 -5.62 -10.91 -1.18
N ILE A 176 -5.00 -9.90 -1.81
CA ILE A 176 -3.63 -9.46 -1.52
C ILE A 176 -3.71 -8.06 -0.91
N LEU A 177 -3.04 -7.86 0.22
CA LEU A 177 -2.84 -6.53 0.78
C LEU A 177 -1.34 -6.22 0.80
N LEU A 178 -0.95 -5.12 0.18
CA LEU A 178 0.41 -4.60 0.19
C LEU A 178 0.42 -3.22 0.83
N LEU A 179 1.18 -3.08 1.90
CA LEU A 179 1.41 -1.82 2.60
C LEU A 179 2.87 -1.41 2.39
N SER A 180 3.13 -0.18 1.98
CA SER A 180 4.49 0.37 2.07
C SER A 180 4.64 1.18 3.35
N SER A 181 5.78 1.09 4.01
CA SER A 181 6.10 1.96 5.14
C SER A 181 7.61 2.06 5.38
N HIS A 182 7.98 3.17 6.04
CA HIS A 182 9.25 3.32 6.73
C HIS A 182 9.10 3.13 8.26
N LEU A 183 7.86 2.96 8.75
CA LEU A 183 7.53 2.70 10.16
C LEU A 183 7.50 1.18 10.40
N VAL A 184 8.63 0.64 10.82
CA VAL A 184 8.85 -0.82 10.90
C VAL A 184 7.96 -1.47 11.95
N GLU A 185 7.78 -0.83 13.11
CA GLU A 185 6.96 -1.33 14.22
C GLU A 185 5.49 -1.52 13.80
N GLU A 186 4.96 -0.60 12.98
CA GLU A 186 3.60 -0.72 12.44
C GLU A 186 3.47 -1.93 11.49
N MET A 187 4.53 -2.21 10.73
CA MET A 187 4.53 -3.36 9.82
C MET A 187 4.63 -4.68 10.55
N GLU A 188 5.41 -4.76 11.65
CA GLU A 188 5.50 -5.97 12.48
C GLU A 188 4.14 -6.36 13.08
N ALA A 189 3.29 -5.36 13.38
CA ALA A 189 1.97 -5.59 13.95
C ALA A 189 0.88 -5.99 12.94
N ILE A 190 1.13 -5.85 11.62
CA ILE A 190 0.09 -6.04 10.59
C ILE A 190 0.49 -7.02 9.48
N ALA A 191 1.77 -7.13 9.13
CA ALA A 191 2.22 -7.92 7.99
C ALA A 191 2.51 -9.37 8.35
N ASP A 192 2.11 -10.30 7.46
CA ASP A 192 2.53 -11.70 7.49
C ASP A 192 3.90 -11.87 6.83
N GLN A 193 4.13 -11.09 5.77
CA GLN A 193 5.33 -11.16 4.95
C GLN A 193 5.99 -9.78 4.87
N ALA A 194 7.28 -9.72 5.15
CA ALA A 194 8.10 -8.51 5.04
C ALA A 194 8.94 -8.54 3.77
N VAL A 195 8.82 -7.51 2.93
CA VAL A 195 9.57 -7.32 1.68
C VAL A 195 10.55 -6.18 1.88
N PHE A 196 11.84 -6.47 1.92
CA PHE A 196 12.88 -5.46 2.13
C PHE A 196 13.45 -4.95 0.80
N ILE A 197 13.36 -3.63 0.59
CA ILE A 197 13.83 -2.98 -0.65
C ILE A 197 14.90 -1.94 -0.32
N ARG A 198 16.04 -2.01 -1.03
CA ARG A 198 17.15 -1.06 -0.91
C ARG A 198 17.63 -0.62 -2.27
N GLN A 199 17.66 0.70 -2.52
CA GLN A 199 18.17 1.32 -3.76
C GLN A 199 17.61 0.66 -5.04
N GLY A 200 16.30 0.43 -5.06
CA GLY A 200 15.60 -0.18 -6.20
C GLY A 200 15.72 -1.70 -6.31
N ASN A 201 16.44 -2.36 -5.41
CA ASN A 201 16.63 -3.81 -5.43
C ASN A 201 15.79 -4.48 -4.34
N LEU A 202 15.22 -5.64 -4.65
CA LEU A 202 14.70 -6.56 -3.64
C LEU A 202 15.90 -7.18 -2.91
N ILE A 203 15.93 -7.05 -1.60
CA ILE A 203 16.95 -7.66 -0.76
C ILE A 203 16.50 -9.05 -0.36
N GLU A 204 15.32 -9.15 0.25
CA GLU A 204 14.71 -10.42 0.66
C GLU A 204 13.22 -10.27 0.94
N THR A 205 12.53 -11.40 0.99
CA THR A 205 11.19 -11.54 1.55
C THR A 205 11.28 -12.51 2.72
N ARG A 206 10.62 -12.18 3.84
CA ARG A 206 10.62 -12.97 5.08
C ARG A 206 9.21 -13.13 5.63
N ASP A 207 8.94 -14.30 6.16
CA ASP A 207 7.77 -14.52 7.01
C ASP A 207 8.02 -13.86 8.38
N VAL A 208 7.11 -12.98 8.79
CA VAL A 208 7.25 -12.18 10.02
C VAL A 208 7.15 -13.07 11.26
N LYS A 209 6.23 -14.04 11.23
CA LYS A 209 6.04 -14.96 12.35
C LYS A 209 7.27 -15.86 12.55
N GLU A 210 7.81 -16.42 11.48
CA GLU A 210 9.04 -17.24 11.53
C GLU A 210 10.24 -16.43 12.07
N MET A 211 10.34 -15.15 11.68
CA MET A 211 11.40 -14.27 12.20
C MET A 211 11.26 -14.05 13.71
N LEU A 212 10.04 -13.75 14.19
CA LEU A 212 9.77 -13.54 15.63
C LEU A 212 10.02 -14.82 16.43
N GLU A 213 9.60 -15.99 15.94
CA GLU A 213 9.86 -17.30 16.55
C GLU A 213 11.36 -17.61 16.64
N ALA A 214 12.16 -17.13 15.66
CA ALA A 214 13.61 -17.22 15.68
C ALA A 214 14.30 -16.17 16.59
N GLY A 215 13.53 -15.30 17.25
CA GLY A 215 14.02 -14.27 18.17
C GLY A 215 14.53 -13.00 17.48
N THR A 216 14.18 -12.77 16.22
CA THR A 216 14.58 -11.57 15.46
C THR A 216 13.34 -10.71 15.17
N THR A 217 13.34 -9.46 15.60
CA THR A 217 12.27 -8.51 15.28
C THR A 217 12.44 -7.93 13.86
N LEU A 218 11.35 -7.42 13.30
CA LEU A 218 11.40 -6.68 12.05
C LEU A 218 12.33 -5.46 12.15
N ALA A 219 12.34 -4.80 13.31
CA ALA A 219 13.20 -3.65 13.58
C ALA A 219 14.69 -4.03 13.60
N ASP A 220 15.05 -5.18 14.18
CA ASP A 220 16.43 -5.66 14.19
C ASP A 220 16.88 -5.98 12.77
N ARG A 221 16.06 -6.70 12.01
CA ARG A 221 16.37 -7.03 10.62
C ARG A 221 16.48 -5.79 9.73
N TYR A 222 15.59 -4.82 9.95
CA TYR A 222 15.68 -3.54 9.25
C TYR A 222 16.99 -2.82 9.54
N ARG A 223 17.41 -2.76 10.82
CA ARG A 223 18.71 -2.16 11.18
C ARG A 223 19.88 -2.87 10.51
N GLU A 224 19.91 -4.20 10.49
CA GLU A 224 20.94 -4.97 9.82
C GLU A 224 21.05 -4.64 8.33
N ILE A 225 19.90 -4.62 7.61
CA ILE A 225 19.88 -4.37 6.16
C ILE A 225 20.30 -2.94 5.83
N TYR A 226 19.91 -1.97 6.66
CA TYR A 226 20.10 -0.54 6.38
C TYR A 226 21.19 0.11 7.24
N ALA A 227 21.88 -0.63 8.10
CA ALA A 227 23.03 -0.14 8.87
C ALA A 227 24.08 0.48 7.93
N GLY A 228 24.56 1.68 8.27
CA GLY A 228 25.55 2.42 7.47
C GLY A 228 24.99 3.32 6.37
N MET A 229 23.67 3.48 6.25
CA MET A 229 23.05 4.44 5.31
C MET A 229 22.74 5.82 5.93
N GLU A 230 22.86 6.00 7.23
CA GLU A 230 22.73 7.30 7.89
C GLU A 230 24.03 8.09 7.71
N GLY A 231 24.16 8.84 6.62
CA GLY A 231 25.31 9.73 6.38
C GLY A 231 25.81 9.88 4.95
N ALA A 232 24.99 9.57 3.95
CA ALA A 232 25.36 9.83 2.56
C ALA A 232 24.38 10.80 1.89
#